data_7423b1e76050f6f8b7ab0070313a80cd
#
_entry.id   7423b1e76050f6f8b7ab0070313a80cd
#
_cell.length_a   1.000
_cell.length_b   1.000
_cell.length_c   1.000
_cell.angle_alpha   90.00
_cell.angle_beta   90.00
_cell.angle_gamma   90.00
#
_symmetry.space_group_name_H-M   'P 1'
#
loop_
_entity.id
_entity.type
_entity.pdbx_description
1 polymer ?
#
loop_
_entity_poly.entity_id
_entity_poly.type
_entity_poly.pdbx_seq_one_letter_code
_entity_poly.pdbx_strand_id
1 'polypeptide(L)'
;MEKTIRTLSEFEAEAARFADLLVPAAGGATLITLSGELGAGKTAFTKAVAKTLGVEDIVNSPTFVLEKIYKLGSSTSKFVRLIHIDAYRLEKGSDLAPLGFDELMQDTENLILLEWPEKVADALPIPAVNIALTVQSDGSRIISYG
;
A
#
# COMPACT_ATOMS: atom_id res chain seq x y z
N MET A 1 10.05 -13.83 -0.88
CA MET A 1 11.18 -13.36 -0.06
C MET A 1 10.66 -12.81 1.26
N GLU A 2 11.30 -13.19 2.35
CA GLU A 2 10.89 -12.75 3.69
C GLU A 2 12.01 -11.99 4.38
N LYS A 3 11.63 -11.01 5.19
CA LYS A 3 12.58 -10.28 6.03
C LYS A 3 12.02 -10.17 7.44
N THR A 4 12.89 -10.39 8.42
CA THR A 4 12.55 -10.20 9.83
C THR A 4 12.95 -8.80 10.26
N ILE A 5 12.00 -8.07 10.84
CA ILE A 5 12.18 -6.68 11.26
C ILE A 5 12.03 -6.63 12.78
N ARG A 6 13.04 -6.10 13.45
CA ARG A 6 13.10 -6.09 14.92
C ARG A 6 12.90 -4.71 15.54
N THR A 7 13.14 -3.63 14.78
CA THR A 7 13.02 -2.26 15.27
C THR A 7 12.21 -1.41 14.30
N LEU A 8 11.70 -0.28 14.79
CA LEU A 8 10.99 0.67 13.95
C LEU A 8 11.91 1.23 12.87
N SER A 9 13.17 1.52 13.21
CA SER A 9 14.16 1.98 12.24
C SER A 9 14.35 0.99 11.09
N GLU A 10 14.46 -0.29 11.40
CA GLU A 10 14.57 -1.34 10.38
C GLU A 10 13.32 -1.40 9.51
N PHE A 11 12.14 -1.23 10.12
CA PHE A 11 10.86 -1.24 9.43
C PHE A 11 10.79 -0.09 8.42
N GLU A 12 11.13 1.12 8.87
CA GLU A 12 11.11 2.30 8.01
C GLU A 12 12.15 2.20 6.89
N ALA A 13 13.33 1.67 7.19
CA ALA A 13 14.38 1.46 6.18
C ALA A 13 13.94 0.46 5.12
N GLU A 14 13.26 -0.61 5.52
CA GLU A 14 12.76 -1.60 4.57
C GLU A 14 11.67 -1.02 3.67
N ALA A 15 10.76 -0.24 4.24
CA ALA A 15 9.72 0.42 3.45
C ALA A 15 10.32 1.41 2.44
N ALA A 16 11.35 2.15 2.85
CA ALA A 16 12.05 3.07 1.96
C ALA A 16 12.75 2.32 0.82
N ARG A 17 13.42 1.23 1.14
CA ARG A 17 14.07 0.38 0.14
C ARG A 17 13.05 -0.14 -0.87
N PHE A 18 11.91 -0.62 -0.38
CA PHE A 18 10.83 -1.11 -1.24
C PHE A 18 10.32 0.00 -2.17
N ALA A 19 10.07 1.19 -1.62
CA ALA A 19 9.58 2.33 -2.39
C ALA A 19 10.56 2.72 -3.51
N ASP A 20 11.85 2.71 -3.20
CA ASP A 20 12.89 3.10 -4.16
C ASP A 20 13.00 2.10 -5.32
N LEU A 21 12.64 0.84 -5.08
CA LEU A 21 12.71 -0.22 -6.10
C LEU A 21 11.44 -0.30 -6.95
N LEU A 22 10.36 0.36 -6.57
CA LEU A 22 9.13 0.33 -7.35
C LEU A 22 9.32 1.00 -8.70
N VAL A 23 8.76 0.36 -9.73
CA VAL A 23 8.70 0.92 -11.08
C VAL A 23 7.25 0.91 -11.54
N PRO A 24 6.82 1.91 -12.31
CA PRO A 24 5.46 1.91 -12.85
C PRO A 24 5.19 0.69 -13.71
N ALA A 25 4.00 0.12 -13.54
CA ALA A 25 3.55 -0.98 -14.39
C ALA A 25 3.24 -0.45 -15.80
N ALA A 26 3.38 -1.31 -16.80
CA ALA A 26 2.97 -0.98 -18.15
C ALA A 26 1.46 -1.18 -18.27
N GLY A 27 0.77 -0.19 -18.83
CA GLY A 27 -0.64 -0.34 -19.19
C GLY A 27 -1.65 -0.04 -18.08
N GLY A 28 -1.20 0.42 -16.91
CA GLY A 28 -2.12 0.78 -15.84
C GLY A 28 -1.41 1.19 -14.57
N ALA A 29 -2.17 1.43 -13.52
CA ALA A 29 -1.62 1.76 -12.20
C ALA A 29 -0.81 0.60 -11.65
N THR A 30 0.12 0.91 -10.76
CA THR A 30 0.87 -0.10 -10.02
C THR A 30 0.10 -0.40 -8.73
N LEU A 31 -0.41 -1.62 -8.62
CA LEU A 31 -1.20 -2.04 -7.46
C LEU A 31 -0.33 -2.85 -6.50
N ILE A 32 -0.26 -2.40 -5.27
CA ILE A 32 0.40 -3.08 -4.16
C ILE A 32 -0.66 -3.42 -3.13
N THR A 33 -0.76 -4.68 -2.75
CA THR A 33 -1.69 -5.11 -1.72
C THR A 33 -0.97 -5.39 -0.42
N LEU A 34 -1.62 -5.07 0.69
CA LEU A 34 -1.06 -5.22 2.03
C LEU A 34 -1.98 -6.10 2.88
N SER A 35 -1.49 -7.27 3.24
CA SER A 35 -2.22 -8.24 4.06
C SER A 35 -1.60 -8.35 5.45
N GLY A 36 -2.40 -8.70 6.43
CA GLY A 36 -1.94 -8.89 7.80
C GLY A 36 -3.04 -8.58 8.78
N GLU A 37 -2.91 -9.08 10.01
CA GLU A 37 -3.87 -8.82 11.07
C GLU A 37 -3.88 -7.35 11.49
N LEU A 38 -4.92 -6.94 12.20
CA LEU A 38 -4.96 -5.60 12.80
C LEU A 38 -3.72 -5.39 13.66
N GLY A 39 -3.09 -4.22 13.51
CA GLY A 39 -1.89 -3.91 14.26
C GLY A 39 -0.60 -4.48 13.69
N ALA A 40 -0.65 -5.19 12.57
CA ALA A 40 0.55 -5.77 11.96
C ALA A 40 1.49 -4.74 11.35
N GLY A 41 0.99 -3.52 11.08
CA GLY A 41 1.82 -2.45 10.54
C GLY A 41 1.51 -2.03 9.11
N LYS A 42 0.37 -2.43 8.57
CA LYS A 42 -0.01 -2.10 7.18
C LYS A 42 -0.03 -0.59 6.93
N THR A 43 -0.71 0.15 7.80
CA THR A 43 -0.78 1.61 7.69
C THR A 43 0.60 2.25 7.94
N ALA A 44 1.36 1.73 8.90
CA ALA A 44 2.71 2.22 9.16
C ALA A 44 3.63 2.02 7.96
N PHE A 45 3.50 0.90 7.26
CA PHE A 45 4.25 0.64 6.04
C PHE A 45 3.88 1.65 4.95
N THR A 46 2.59 1.90 4.77
CA THR A 46 2.10 2.89 3.81
C THR A 46 2.63 4.29 4.13
N LYS A 47 2.64 4.67 5.41
CA LYS A 47 3.20 5.97 5.84
C LYS A 47 4.67 6.10 5.46
N ALA A 48 5.45 5.06 5.69
CA ALA A 48 6.87 5.07 5.40
C ALA A 48 7.13 5.13 3.90
N VAL A 49 6.37 4.39 3.10
CA VAL A 49 6.43 4.47 1.64
C VAL A 49 6.08 5.88 1.16
N ALA A 50 4.99 6.43 1.67
CA ALA A 50 4.53 7.77 1.30
C ALA A 50 5.61 8.82 1.60
N LYS A 51 6.22 8.75 2.77
CA LYS A 51 7.28 9.67 3.16
C LYS A 51 8.46 9.58 2.20
N THR A 52 8.87 8.38 1.84
CA THR A 52 9.98 8.17 0.90
C THR A 52 9.66 8.76 -0.47
N LEU A 53 8.40 8.70 -0.90
CA LEU A 53 7.96 9.21 -2.19
C LEU A 53 7.64 10.71 -2.16
N GLY A 54 7.85 11.39 -1.04
CA GLY A 54 7.74 12.84 -0.96
C GLY A 54 6.38 13.38 -0.53
N VAL A 55 5.54 12.55 0.08
CA VAL A 55 4.28 13.04 0.65
C VAL A 55 4.59 13.84 1.90
N GLU A 56 4.21 15.11 1.92
CA GLU A 56 4.43 16.01 3.05
C GLU A 56 3.27 16.01 4.03
N ASP A 57 2.08 15.59 3.59
CA ASP A 57 0.90 15.51 4.44
C ASP A 57 1.01 14.37 5.45
N ILE A 58 0.24 14.50 6.55
CA ILE A 58 0.15 13.41 7.52
C ILE A 58 -0.66 12.28 6.91
N VAL A 59 -0.04 11.12 6.75
CA VAL A 59 -0.71 9.93 6.25
C VAL A 59 -1.30 9.17 7.43
N ASN A 60 -2.62 9.11 7.48
CA ASN A 60 -3.36 8.36 8.49
C ASN A 60 -4.12 7.23 7.83
N SER A 61 -4.56 6.24 8.63
CA SER A 61 -5.43 5.20 8.12
C SER A 61 -6.72 5.83 7.57
N PRO A 62 -7.13 5.51 6.34
CA PRO A 62 -8.38 6.04 5.79
C PRO A 62 -9.62 5.29 6.28
N THR A 63 -9.59 4.72 7.49
CA THR A 63 -10.64 3.84 8.00
C THR A 63 -12.04 4.45 7.89
N PHE A 64 -12.18 5.76 8.10
CA PHE A 64 -13.48 6.44 8.01
C PHE A 64 -13.78 6.96 6.61
N VAL A 65 -12.74 7.23 5.82
CA VAL A 65 -12.86 7.79 4.48
C VAL A 65 -12.73 6.71 3.41
N LEU A 66 -12.12 5.57 3.75
CA LEU A 66 -11.84 4.40 2.91
C LEU A 66 -10.75 4.62 1.87
N GLU A 67 -10.61 5.83 1.35
CA GLU A 67 -9.64 6.15 0.31
C GLU A 67 -9.09 7.55 0.51
N LYS A 68 -7.77 7.70 0.34
CA LYS A 68 -7.11 9.00 0.28
C LYS A 68 -6.14 9.04 -0.88
N ILE A 69 -6.12 10.18 -1.58
CA ILE A 69 -5.25 10.42 -2.71
C ILE A 69 -4.26 11.51 -2.33
N TYR A 70 -2.96 11.20 -2.46
CA TYR A 70 -1.88 12.13 -2.16
C TYR A 70 -1.11 12.45 -3.42
N LYS A 71 -0.81 13.73 -3.64
CA LYS A 71 0.09 14.13 -4.72
C LYS A 71 1.53 13.89 -4.28
N LEU A 72 2.31 13.32 -5.17
CA LEU A 72 3.74 13.10 -4.94
C LEU A 72 4.48 14.28 -5.51
N GLY A 73 5.04 15.12 -4.62
CA GLY A 73 5.60 16.40 -5.02
C GLY A 73 7.05 16.36 -5.51
N SER A 74 7.67 15.20 -5.52
CA SER A 74 9.07 15.11 -5.87
C SER A 74 9.27 14.84 -7.35
N SER A 75 10.17 15.57 -7.98
CA SER A 75 10.59 15.30 -9.35
C SER A 75 11.33 13.97 -9.50
N THR A 76 11.73 13.36 -8.39
CA THR A 76 12.38 12.05 -8.39
C THR A 76 11.41 10.90 -8.31
N SER A 77 10.14 11.15 -7.96
CA SER A 77 9.14 10.11 -7.92
C SER A 77 8.75 9.67 -9.32
N LYS A 78 8.63 8.36 -9.49
CA LYS A 78 8.18 7.75 -10.75
C LYS A 78 6.66 7.76 -10.88
N PHE A 79 5.96 8.11 -9.83
CA PHE A 79 4.50 8.20 -9.78
C PHE A 79 4.08 9.63 -9.47
N VAL A 80 2.90 10.01 -9.93
CA VAL A 80 2.35 11.35 -9.67
C VAL A 80 1.45 11.34 -8.45
N ARG A 81 0.74 10.25 -8.22
CA ARG A 81 -0.21 10.13 -7.11
C ARG A 81 -0.03 8.82 -6.37
N LEU A 82 -0.22 8.87 -5.07
CA LEU A 82 -0.34 7.70 -4.20
C LEU A 82 -1.79 7.60 -3.75
N ILE A 83 -2.44 6.48 -4.05
CA ILE A 83 -3.81 6.22 -3.60
C ILE A 83 -3.74 5.17 -2.49
N HIS A 84 -4.20 5.54 -1.30
CA HIS A 84 -4.26 4.65 -0.15
C HIS A 84 -5.70 4.24 0.09
N ILE A 85 -5.99 2.95 -0.07
CA ILE A 85 -7.32 2.38 0.14
C ILE A 85 -7.25 1.40 1.30
N ASP A 86 -8.19 1.54 2.25
CA ASP A 86 -8.36 0.58 3.32
C ASP A 86 -9.70 -0.14 3.12
N ALA A 87 -9.63 -1.41 2.72
CA ALA A 87 -10.80 -2.20 2.41
C ALA A 87 -11.37 -2.94 3.62
N TYR A 88 -10.90 -2.64 4.84
CA TYR A 88 -11.33 -3.36 6.04
C TYR A 88 -12.86 -3.41 6.20
N ARG A 89 -13.54 -2.32 5.88
CA ARG A 89 -15.01 -2.20 6.03
C ARG A 89 -15.78 -2.60 4.78
N LEU A 90 -15.09 -2.97 3.71
CA LEU A 90 -15.73 -3.42 2.49
C LEU A 90 -16.03 -4.92 2.60
N GLU A 91 -17.05 -5.37 1.90
CA GLU A 91 -17.49 -6.77 1.97
C GLU A 91 -17.22 -7.54 0.67
N LYS A 92 -17.19 -6.84 -0.47
CA LYS A 92 -17.06 -7.45 -1.78
C LYS A 92 -16.43 -6.47 -2.75
N GLY A 93 -15.96 -7.00 -3.89
CA GLY A 93 -15.26 -6.20 -4.88
C GLY A 93 -16.07 -5.04 -5.46
N SER A 94 -17.38 -5.20 -5.61
CA SER A 94 -18.22 -4.13 -6.13
C SER A 94 -18.26 -2.90 -5.22
N ASP A 95 -17.83 -3.03 -3.96
CA ASP A 95 -17.74 -1.91 -3.03
C ASP A 95 -16.60 -0.95 -3.39
N LEU A 96 -15.71 -1.35 -4.29
CA LEU A 96 -14.66 -0.47 -4.80
C LEU A 96 -15.17 0.51 -5.87
N ALA A 97 -16.29 0.22 -6.50
CA ALA A 97 -16.81 1.05 -7.58
C ALA A 97 -17.08 2.50 -7.16
N PRO A 98 -17.70 2.77 -5.99
CA PRO A 98 -17.90 4.15 -5.55
C PRO A 98 -16.61 4.92 -5.29
N LEU A 99 -15.48 4.23 -5.13
CA LEU A 99 -14.18 4.85 -4.92
C LEU A 99 -13.47 5.19 -6.24
N GLY A 100 -14.07 4.82 -7.38
CA GLY A 100 -13.46 5.06 -8.69
C GLY A 100 -12.29 4.14 -9.00
N PHE A 101 -12.26 2.95 -8.41
CA PHE A 101 -11.11 2.06 -8.50
C PHE A 101 -10.75 1.70 -9.94
N ASP A 102 -11.74 1.39 -10.78
CA ASP A 102 -11.46 0.99 -12.16
C ASP A 102 -10.78 2.12 -12.96
N GLU A 103 -11.21 3.36 -12.73
CA GLU A 103 -10.62 4.52 -13.39
C GLU A 103 -9.21 4.78 -12.88
N LEU A 104 -9.01 4.65 -11.57
CA LEU A 104 -7.68 4.83 -10.97
C LEU A 104 -6.70 3.79 -11.49
N MET A 105 -7.16 2.57 -11.74
CA MET A 105 -6.32 1.50 -12.27
C MET A 105 -5.86 1.72 -13.72
N GLN A 106 -6.52 2.61 -14.46
CA GLN A 106 -6.17 2.87 -15.85
C GLN A 106 -5.03 3.88 -16.01
N ASP A 107 -4.63 4.55 -14.95
CA ASP A 107 -3.64 5.62 -15.00
C ASP A 107 -2.29 5.12 -14.52
N THR A 108 -1.30 5.08 -15.43
CA THR A 108 0.06 4.61 -15.12
C THR A 108 0.80 5.51 -14.15
N GLU A 109 0.32 6.73 -13.91
CA GLU A 109 0.91 7.66 -12.95
C GLU A 109 0.49 7.37 -11.51
N ASN A 110 -0.43 6.43 -11.30
CA ASN A 110 -0.93 6.08 -9.99
C ASN A 110 -0.20 4.90 -9.37
N LEU A 111 0.14 5.06 -8.09
CA LEU A 111 0.57 3.96 -7.22
C LEU A 111 -0.57 3.72 -6.22
N ILE A 112 -1.13 2.52 -6.21
CA ILE A 112 -2.23 2.18 -5.32
C ILE A 112 -1.74 1.22 -4.25
N LEU A 113 -1.89 1.60 -2.98
CA LEU A 113 -1.63 0.76 -1.83
C LEU A 113 -2.97 0.41 -1.20
N LEU A 114 -3.33 -0.88 -1.26
CA LEU A 114 -4.63 -1.35 -0.81
C LEU A 114 -4.46 -2.34 0.34
N GLU A 115 -5.00 -1.97 1.51
CA GLU A 115 -5.03 -2.83 2.69
C GLU A 115 -6.26 -3.72 2.69
N TRP A 116 -6.13 -4.91 3.23
CA TRP A 116 -7.19 -5.91 3.33
C TRP A 116 -7.71 -6.36 1.96
N PRO A 117 -6.82 -6.82 1.06
CA PRO A 117 -7.25 -7.23 -0.28
C PRO A 117 -8.24 -8.38 -0.28
N GLU A 118 -8.22 -9.23 0.74
CA GLU A 118 -9.14 -10.36 0.86
C GLU A 118 -10.61 -9.94 0.93
N LYS A 119 -10.88 -8.71 1.36
CA LYS A 119 -12.26 -8.20 1.44
C LYS A 119 -12.86 -7.93 0.05
N VAL A 120 -12.02 -7.71 -0.94
CA VAL A 120 -12.43 -7.28 -2.28
C VAL A 120 -11.75 -8.12 -3.36
N ALA A 121 -11.29 -9.31 -3.02
CA ALA A 121 -10.48 -10.16 -3.91
C ALA A 121 -11.16 -10.46 -5.24
N ASP A 122 -12.48 -10.53 -5.28
CA ASP A 122 -13.23 -10.83 -6.49
C ASP A 122 -13.17 -9.75 -7.57
N ALA A 123 -12.74 -8.53 -7.21
CA ALA A 123 -12.61 -7.42 -8.15
C ALA A 123 -11.17 -6.99 -8.40
N LEU A 124 -10.21 -7.56 -7.69
CA LEU A 124 -8.82 -7.12 -7.83
C LEU A 124 -8.12 -7.81 -8.99
N PRO A 125 -7.40 -7.05 -9.82
CA PRO A 125 -6.45 -7.65 -10.75
C PRO A 125 -5.26 -8.23 -9.97
N ILE A 126 -4.39 -8.95 -10.65
CA ILE A 126 -3.17 -9.47 -10.04
C ILE A 126 -2.31 -8.26 -9.64
N PRO A 127 -1.95 -8.11 -8.35
CA PRO A 127 -1.11 -6.99 -7.93
C PRO A 127 0.31 -7.15 -8.43
N ALA A 128 1.02 -6.02 -8.57
CA ALA A 128 2.44 -6.04 -8.88
C ALA A 128 3.22 -6.73 -7.75
N VAL A 129 2.85 -6.44 -6.50
CA VAL A 129 3.41 -7.09 -5.32
C VAL A 129 2.31 -7.22 -4.27
N ASN A 130 2.26 -8.37 -3.59
CA ASN A 130 1.48 -8.53 -2.37
C ASN A 130 2.43 -8.55 -1.20
N ILE A 131 2.22 -7.65 -0.23
CA ILE A 131 3.03 -7.60 0.98
C ILE A 131 2.21 -8.17 2.12
N ALA A 132 2.76 -9.20 2.78
CA ALA A 132 2.14 -9.78 3.95
C ALA A 132 2.97 -9.43 5.18
N LEU A 133 2.31 -8.90 6.21
CA LEU A 133 2.93 -8.51 7.46
C LEU A 133 2.43 -9.44 8.57
N THR A 134 3.36 -10.03 9.31
CA THR A 134 3.05 -10.93 10.43
C THR A 134 3.80 -10.48 11.67
N VAL A 135 3.10 -10.42 12.81
CA VAL A 135 3.73 -10.11 14.10
C VAL A 135 4.10 -11.44 14.77
N GLN A 136 5.35 -11.53 15.20
CA GLN A 136 5.87 -12.71 15.91
C GLN A 136 5.63 -12.57 17.42
N SER A 137 5.74 -13.70 18.13
CA SER A 137 5.53 -13.73 19.57
C SER A 137 6.54 -12.87 20.36
N ASP A 138 7.72 -12.62 19.80
CA ASP A 138 8.75 -11.78 20.41
C ASP A 138 8.61 -10.30 20.06
N GLY A 139 7.55 -9.93 19.36
CA GLY A 139 7.31 -8.55 18.93
C GLY A 139 7.97 -8.16 17.60
N SER A 140 8.82 -9.00 17.06
CA SER A 140 9.37 -8.74 15.72
C SER A 140 8.29 -8.94 14.67
N ARG A 141 8.53 -8.42 13.46
CA ARG A 141 7.61 -8.58 12.34
C ARG A 141 8.31 -9.25 11.18
N ILE A 142 7.55 -10.02 10.43
CA ILE A 142 8.03 -10.59 9.17
C ILE A 142 7.29 -9.89 8.04
N ILE A 143 8.07 -9.41 7.07
CA ILE A 143 7.54 -8.85 5.82
C ILE A 143 7.81 -9.88 4.72
N SER A 144 6.74 -10.32 4.06
CA SER A 144 6.82 -11.29 2.97
C SER A 144 6.31 -10.63 1.69
N TYR A 145 7.08 -10.76 0.62
CA TYR A 145 6.74 -10.21 -0.70
C TYR A 145 6.36 -11.35 -1.63
N GLY A 146 5.22 -11.22 -2.29
CA GLY A 146 4.75 -12.24 -3.22
C GLY A 146 4.18 -11.73 -4.52
#